data_075ddcf91fac3c464a3fa42b0296ecbb
#
_entry.id   075ddcf91fac3c464a3fa42b0296ecbb
#
_cell.length_a   1.000
_cell.length_b   1.000
_cell.length_c   1.000
_cell.angle_alpha   90.00
_cell.angle_beta   90.00
_cell.angle_gamma   90.00
#
_symmetry.space_group_name_H-M   'P 1'
#
loop_
_entity.id
_entity.type
_entity.pdbx_description
1 polymer ?
#
loop_
_entity_poly.entity_id
_entity_poly.type
_entity_poly.pdbx_seq_one_letter_code
_entity_poly.pdbx_strand_id
1 'polypeptide(L)'
;MLAHCYFLYFFSAESTSFPRYIPKLKKKNTILNSNTRYPLKKYLGYIKMIVNLPIKINNLYLKKHKKIVYSILFLSLCVFLFILNTSQPNNTVAIIKTPVKEAVKIPAPDLLARHSEKETKRIHFKLDSLLKRIHKRHDFNGAILVAKSDKIVYQNQVGTADFKKKTALKKESTFQLASVSKQFTAAAIMLLKERNQIKLTDTVNTYFPDFPYAAVTIKNLLNHTAGLPKYFWIAEHKWQEKKAPTNAEMIALLATSNVRRFFKPGRNFDYSNTGYFVLASIVEKISGTSFSSFLETNIFEPLQMKNSYVYSFENDTIKEDQLAGYRLYRGWRHLKIRSTVNDAIVGDKNVYTTAEDLYKWTLGLNTGKLLTKESLALMYSKGKTSYGREIPYGFGFRIDTKRQNSIYHYGKWNGFSTGLTSYLDDDLVIIVLEHTSYNAIKSLNNKIKHIVIDNFGV
;
A
#
# COMPACT_ATOMS: atom_id res chain seq x y z
N MET A 1 33.35 -17.85 -1.72
CA MET A 1 34.33 -17.03 -0.98
C MET A 1 35.21 -17.86 -0.08
N LEU A 2 34.70 -18.75 0.76
CA LEU A 2 35.49 -19.65 1.63
C LEU A 2 36.42 -20.61 0.86
N ALA A 3 35.97 -21.18 -0.27
CA ALA A 3 36.83 -22.05 -1.12
C ALA A 3 38.03 -21.32 -1.75
N HIS A 4 37.94 -20.00 -1.94
CA HIS A 4 39.03 -19.19 -2.49
C HIS A 4 40.09 -18.88 -1.44
N CYS A 5 39.73 -18.76 -0.19
CA CYS A 5 40.66 -18.56 0.93
C CYS A 5 41.43 -19.85 1.26
N TYR A 6 40.81 -21.02 1.14
CA TYR A 6 41.48 -22.30 1.37
C TYR A 6 42.50 -22.65 0.27
N PHE A 7 42.25 -22.27 -0.98
CA PHE A 7 43.15 -22.52 -2.10
C PHE A 7 44.41 -21.65 -2.00
N LEU A 8 44.32 -20.45 -1.48
CA LEU A 8 45.48 -19.56 -1.27
C LEU A 8 46.31 -19.92 -0.02
N TYR A 9 45.70 -20.58 0.96
CA TYR A 9 46.39 -20.94 2.21
C TYR A 9 47.30 -22.17 2.02
N PHE A 10 46.98 -23.09 1.14
CA PHE A 10 47.76 -24.31 0.88
C PHE A 10 49.05 -24.07 0.02
N PHE A 11 49.11 -22.92 -0.70
CA PHE A 11 50.25 -22.59 -1.57
C PHE A 11 51.20 -21.52 -0.96
N SER A 12 50.91 -20.99 0.24
CA SER A 12 51.74 -19.96 0.85
C SER A 12 52.73 -20.48 1.91
N ALA A 13 52.78 -21.77 2.16
CA ALA A 13 53.60 -22.34 3.24
C ALA A 13 55.07 -22.68 2.87
N GLU A 14 55.46 -22.60 1.61
CA GLU A 14 56.87 -22.79 1.24
C GLU A 14 57.28 -21.86 0.10
N SER A 15 57.68 -20.64 0.40
CA SER A 15 58.83 -19.91 -0.17
C SER A 15 58.91 -18.45 0.36
N THR A 16 59.95 -18.16 1.03
CA THR A 16 60.45 -16.81 1.38
C THR A 16 60.75 -16.03 0.12
N SER A 17 60.27 -14.79 0.06
CA SER A 17 60.58 -13.74 -0.90
C SER A 17 59.56 -13.50 -2.03
N PHE A 18 58.53 -12.72 -1.72
CA PHE A 18 57.82 -11.92 -2.73
C PHE A 18 57.41 -10.56 -2.18
N PRO A 19 57.55 -9.47 -2.95
CA PRO A 19 57.19 -8.12 -2.50
C PRO A 19 55.65 -7.96 -2.46
N ARG A 20 55.19 -7.33 -1.38
CA ARG A 20 53.78 -7.01 -1.18
C ARG A 20 53.36 -5.84 -2.09
N TYR A 21 52.60 -6.16 -3.13
CA TYR A 21 51.84 -5.17 -3.88
C TYR A 21 50.38 -5.40 -3.66
N ILE A 22 49.71 -4.57 -2.86
CA ILE A 22 48.27 -4.59 -2.64
C ILE A 22 47.66 -3.45 -3.46
N PRO A 23 46.91 -3.73 -4.55
CA PRO A 23 46.15 -2.68 -5.21
C PRO A 23 44.93 -2.32 -4.34
N LYS A 24 44.80 -1.04 -4.01
CA LYS A 24 43.58 -0.48 -3.39
C LYS A 24 42.40 -0.64 -4.32
N LEU A 25 41.52 -1.62 -4.05
CA LEU A 25 40.21 -1.73 -4.68
C LEU A 25 39.29 -0.63 -4.11
N LYS A 26 38.97 0.36 -4.92
CA LYS A 26 37.89 1.31 -4.67
C LYS A 26 36.57 0.50 -4.66
N LYS A 27 35.89 0.52 -3.52
CA LYS A 27 34.52 0.02 -3.39
C LYS A 27 33.59 0.83 -4.31
N LYS A 28 33.16 0.24 -5.43
CA LYS A 28 31.94 0.64 -6.12
C LYS A 28 30.80 -0.23 -5.58
N ASN A 29 29.92 0.35 -4.83
CA ASN A 29 28.66 -0.26 -4.44
C ASN A 29 27.80 -0.44 -5.70
N THR A 30 27.69 -1.67 -6.16
CA THR A 30 26.70 -2.05 -7.18
C THR A 30 25.60 -2.83 -6.48
N ILE A 31 24.45 -2.22 -6.38
CA ILE A 31 23.22 -2.85 -5.88
C ILE A 31 22.83 -3.96 -6.86
N LEU A 32 22.79 -5.20 -6.38
CA LEU A 32 22.35 -6.36 -7.15
C LEU A 32 20.81 -6.36 -7.23
N ASN A 33 20.30 -6.02 -8.38
CA ASN A 33 18.88 -6.14 -8.71
C ASN A 33 18.55 -7.61 -9.03
N SER A 34 17.62 -8.24 -8.33
CA SER A 34 17.37 -9.69 -8.29
C SER A 34 16.63 -10.27 -9.51
N ASN A 35 16.52 -9.54 -10.62
CA ASN A 35 15.78 -9.99 -11.82
C ASN A 35 16.57 -9.93 -13.12
N THR A 36 17.90 -9.98 -13.09
CA THR A 36 18.68 -10.09 -14.33
C THR A 36 19.18 -11.52 -14.52
N ARG A 37 18.65 -12.21 -15.53
CA ARG A 37 19.32 -13.37 -16.14
C ARG A 37 20.71 -12.92 -16.56
N TYR A 38 21.73 -13.33 -15.82
CA TYR A 38 23.12 -13.04 -16.18
C TYR A 38 23.44 -13.75 -17.50
N PRO A 39 23.86 -13.06 -18.54
CA PRO A 39 24.19 -13.71 -19.82
C PRO A 39 25.44 -14.53 -19.66
N LEU A 40 25.36 -15.82 -20.04
CA LEU A 40 26.47 -16.82 -20.06
C LEU A 40 27.80 -16.30 -20.64
N LYS A 41 27.74 -15.30 -21.52
CA LYS A 41 28.92 -14.64 -22.12
C LYS A 41 29.87 -14.01 -21.10
N LYS A 42 29.40 -13.54 -19.94
CA LYS A 42 30.25 -12.91 -18.93
C LYS A 42 31.08 -13.95 -18.16
N TYR A 43 30.52 -15.12 -17.94
CA TYR A 43 31.24 -16.24 -17.30
C TYR A 43 32.28 -16.93 -18.23
N LEU A 44 32.01 -17.01 -19.53
CA LEU A 44 32.97 -17.44 -20.51
C LEU A 44 34.24 -16.56 -20.56
N GLY A 45 34.10 -15.25 -20.30
CA GLY A 45 35.22 -14.32 -20.16
C GLY A 45 36.10 -14.63 -18.95
N TYR A 46 35.51 -14.96 -17.79
CA TYR A 46 36.27 -15.37 -16.60
C TYR A 46 36.94 -16.72 -16.76
N ILE A 47 36.31 -17.68 -17.41
CA ILE A 47 36.91 -19.00 -17.72
C ILE A 47 38.08 -18.82 -18.66
N LYS A 48 38.00 -18.02 -19.72
CA LYS A 48 39.13 -17.70 -20.59
C LYS A 48 40.26 -16.99 -19.86
N MET A 49 39.97 -16.12 -18.89
CA MET A 49 40.99 -15.43 -18.10
C MET A 49 41.74 -16.39 -17.16
N ILE A 50 41.06 -17.40 -16.60
CA ILE A 50 41.65 -18.40 -15.70
C ILE A 50 42.49 -19.40 -16.49
N VAL A 51 42.06 -19.77 -17.70
CA VAL A 51 42.79 -20.72 -18.56
C VAL A 51 44.06 -20.10 -19.16
N ASN A 52 44.15 -18.79 -19.34
CA ASN A 52 45.27 -18.07 -19.93
C ASN A 52 46.23 -17.45 -18.91
N LEU A 53 46.10 -17.74 -17.60
CA LEU A 53 47.10 -17.34 -16.62
C LEU A 53 48.42 -18.10 -16.87
N PRO A 54 49.54 -17.42 -17.08
CA PRO A 54 50.84 -18.06 -17.26
C PRO A 54 51.32 -18.57 -15.89
N ILE A 55 50.93 -19.81 -15.55
CA ILE A 55 51.43 -20.47 -14.36
C ILE A 55 52.79 -21.06 -14.72
N LYS A 56 53.89 -20.35 -14.43
CA LYS A 56 55.24 -20.91 -14.44
C LYS A 56 55.36 -21.93 -13.29
N ILE A 57 55.00 -23.16 -13.53
CA ILE A 57 55.22 -24.26 -12.59
C ILE A 57 56.40 -25.09 -13.13
N ASN A 58 57.33 -25.43 -12.24
CA ASN A 58 58.52 -26.18 -12.55
C ASN A 58 58.20 -27.49 -13.27
N ASN A 59 58.67 -27.65 -14.50
CA ASN A 59 58.22 -28.62 -15.48
C ASN A 59 58.46 -30.10 -15.11
N LEU A 60 59.19 -30.41 -14.04
CA LEU A 60 59.52 -31.81 -13.68
C LEU A 60 58.38 -32.49 -12.88
N TYR A 61 57.70 -31.78 -12.00
CA TYR A 61 56.63 -32.37 -11.12
C TYR A 61 55.33 -32.61 -11.89
N LEU A 62 54.98 -31.74 -12.81
CA LEU A 62 53.78 -31.83 -13.62
C LEU A 62 53.81 -32.95 -14.67
N LYS A 63 54.96 -33.31 -15.21
CA LYS A 63 55.06 -34.43 -16.16
C LYS A 63 54.73 -35.78 -15.53
N LYS A 64 55.04 -35.99 -14.25
CA LYS A 64 54.81 -37.26 -13.53
C LYS A 64 53.36 -37.40 -13.01
N HIS A 65 52.65 -36.28 -12.74
CA HIS A 65 51.33 -36.30 -12.12
C HIS A 65 50.23 -35.59 -12.93
N LYS A 66 50.46 -35.31 -14.19
CA LYS A 66 49.51 -34.62 -15.09
C LYS A 66 48.09 -35.18 -15.04
N LYS A 67 47.96 -36.50 -15.05
CA LYS A 67 46.64 -37.17 -14.99
C LYS A 67 45.91 -36.92 -13.67
N ILE A 68 46.63 -36.90 -12.55
CA ILE A 68 46.03 -36.64 -11.21
C ILE A 68 45.58 -35.20 -11.08
N VAL A 69 46.38 -34.22 -11.53
CA VAL A 69 46.01 -32.81 -11.50
C VAL A 69 44.79 -32.53 -12.39
N TYR A 70 44.72 -33.10 -13.58
CA TYR A 70 43.54 -32.95 -14.44
C TYR A 70 42.30 -33.66 -13.89
N SER A 71 42.44 -34.80 -13.22
CA SER A 71 41.32 -35.49 -12.55
C SER A 71 40.79 -34.67 -11.37
N ILE A 72 41.66 -34.03 -10.57
CA ILE A 72 41.25 -33.16 -9.45
C ILE A 72 40.55 -31.90 -9.97
N LEU A 73 41.07 -31.27 -11.02
CA LEU A 73 40.45 -30.13 -11.66
C LEU A 73 39.09 -30.47 -12.28
N PHE A 74 38.99 -31.63 -12.93
CA PHE A 74 37.70 -32.09 -13.47
C PHE A 74 36.69 -32.41 -12.36
N LEU A 75 37.12 -33.07 -11.27
CA LEU A 75 36.26 -33.38 -10.15
C LEU A 75 35.79 -32.10 -9.43
N SER A 76 36.67 -31.12 -9.26
CA SER A 76 36.32 -29.83 -8.67
C SER A 76 35.34 -29.04 -9.55
N LEU A 77 35.44 -29.13 -10.87
CA LEU A 77 34.51 -28.56 -11.83
C LEU A 77 33.14 -29.26 -11.77
N CYS A 78 33.13 -30.61 -11.69
CA CYS A 78 31.90 -31.37 -11.53
C CYS A 78 31.18 -31.06 -10.22
N VAL A 79 31.91 -30.95 -9.10
CA VAL A 79 31.36 -30.56 -7.79
C VAL A 79 30.83 -29.12 -7.84
N PHE A 80 31.54 -28.22 -8.50
CA PHE A 80 31.08 -26.83 -8.67
C PHE A 80 29.81 -26.75 -9.53
N LEU A 81 29.74 -27.51 -10.63
CA LEU A 81 28.54 -27.58 -11.46
C LEU A 81 27.37 -28.26 -10.73
N PHE A 82 27.65 -29.26 -9.89
CA PHE A 82 26.65 -29.91 -9.04
C PHE A 82 26.11 -28.95 -8.00
N ILE A 83 26.97 -28.16 -7.33
CA ILE A 83 26.56 -27.12 -6.36
C ILE A 83 25.75 -26.03 -7.06
N LEU A 84 26.10 -25.61 -8.28
CA LEU A 84 25.32 -24.66 -9.07
C LEU A 84 23.95 -25.20 -9.45
N ASN A 85 23.82 -26.51 -9.68
CA ASN A 85 22.55 -27.14 -10.04
C ASN A 85 21.65 -27.43 -8.82
N THR A 86 22.26 -27.66 -7.65
CA THR A 86 21.54 -27.89 -6.38
C THR A 86 21.20 -26.59 -5.62
N SER A 87 21.89 -25.48 -5.93
CA SER A 87 21.65 -24.17 -5.35
C SER A 87 20.63 -23.31 -6.11
N GLN A 88 19.83 -23.90 -7.00
CA GLN A 88 18.59 -23.28 -7.40
C GLN A 88 17.67 -23.31 -6.17
N PRO A 89 17.32 -22.16 -5.59
CA PRO A 89 16.29 -22.15 -4.57
C PRO A 89 15.02 -22.65 -5.28
N ASN A 90 14.56 -23.84 -4.92
CA ASN A 90 13.19 -24.28 -5.17
C ASN A 90 12.23 -23.41 -4.35
N ASN A 91 12.30 -22.10 -4.56
CA ASN A 91 11.23 -21.16 -4.24
C ASN A 91 10.24 -21.17 -5.41
N THR A 92 9.76 -22.33 -5.80
CA THR A 92 8.38 -22.47 -6.19
C THR A 92 7.59 -22.23 -4.89
N VAL A 93 7.41 -20.96 -4.53
CA VAL A 93 6.20 -20.56 -3.81
C VAL A 93 5.11 -21.08 -4.74
N ALA A 94 4.52 -22.21 -4.37
CA ALA A 94 3.31 -22.69 -4.99
C ALA A 94 2.38 -21.47 -4.87
N ILE A 95 2.12 -20.82 -6.00
CA ILE A 95 0.97 -19.94 -6.13
C ILE A 95 -0.19 -20.90 -5.93
N ILE A 96 -0.58 -21.09 -4.67
CA ILE A 96 -1.84 -21.71 -4.34
C ILE A 96 -2.85 -20.72 -4.94
N LYS A 97 -3.24 -20.97 -6.19
CA LYS A 97 -4.47 -20.44 -6.74
C LYS A 97 -5.56 -21.04 -5.85
N THR A 98 -5.75 -20.46 -4.67
CA THR A 98 -6.98 -20.65 -3.94
C THR A 98 -8.07 -20.29 -4.94
N PRO A 99 -9.05 -21.17 -5.20
CA PRO A 99 -10.13 -20.87 -6.10
C PRO A 99 -10.70 -19.53 -5.64
N VAL A 100 -10.69 -18.56 -6.55
CA VAL A 100 -11.41 -17.30 -6.37
C VAL A 100 -12.81 -17.74 -5.98
N LYS A 101 -13.22 -17.45 -4.72
CA LYS A 101 -14.60 -17.61 -4.32
C LYS A 101 -15.41 -16.95 -5.43
N GLU A 102 -16.36 -17.70 -6.00
CA GLU A 102 -17.21 -17.22 -7.10
C GLU A 102 -17.56 -15.76 -6.91
N ALA A 103 -17.32 -14.95 -7.94
CA ALA A 103 -17.52 -13.50 -7.85
C ALA A 103 -18.93 -13.24 -7.31
N VAL A 104 -18.96 -12.71 -6.12
CA VAL A 104 -20.21 -12.44 -5.43
C VAL A 104 -20.94 -11.38 -6.24
N LYS A 105 -22.05 -11.75 -6.89
CA LYS A 105 -22.97 -10.78 -7.46
C LYS A 105 -23.55 -9.96 -6.31
N ILE A 106 -22.90 -8.82 -6.01
CA ILE A 106 -23.55 -7.79 -5.19
C ILE A 106 -24.65 -7.22 -6.09
N PRO A 107 -25.92 -7.29 -5.69
CA PRO A 107 -26.97 -6.64 -6.46
C PRO A 107 -26.59 -5.17 -6.67
N ALA A 108 -26.87 -4.65 -7.86
CA ALA A 108 -26.73 -3.22 -8.10
C ALA A 108 -27.47 -2.47 -7.01
N PRO A 109 -26.89 -1.41 -6.41
CA PRO A 109 -27.56 -0.67 -5.35
C PRO A 109 -28.94 -0.24 -5.83
N ASP A 110 -29.98 -0.77 -5.20
CA ASP A 110 -31.36 -0.40 -5.51
C ASP A 110 -31.59 1.04 -5.06
N LEU A 111 -31.88 1.93 -6.03
CA LEU A 111 -32.13 3.35 -5.77
C LEU A 111 -33.47 3.60 -5.05
N LEU A 112 -34.34 2.58 -4.96
CA LEU A 112 -35.66 2.71 -4.37
C LEU A 112 -35.67 2.02 -2.99
N ALA A 113 -35.45 2.82 -1.92
CA ALA A 113 -35.73 2.36 -0.57
C ALA A 113 -37.22 2.09 -0.41
N ARG A 114 -37.58 1.03 0.36
CA ARG A 114 -38.99 0.78 0.78
C ARG A 114 -39.48 1.77 1.83
N HIS A 115 -38.96 2.99 1.83
CA HIS A 115 -39.52 4.11 2.54
C HIS A 115 -40.63 4.73 1.73
N SER A 116 -41.56 5.44 2.35
CA SER A 116 -42.65 6.03 1.58
C SER A 116 -42.06 6.96 0.50
N GLU A 117 -42.63 6.94 -0.66
CA GLU A 117 -42.20 7.79 -1.79
C GLU A 117 -42.16 9.26 -1.39
N LYS A 118 -43.04 9.68 -0.51
CA LYS A 118 -43.14 11.04 0.05
C LYS A 118 -41.91 11.40 0.89
N GLU A 119 -41.46 10.50 1.76
CA GLU A 119 -40.25 10.72 2.60
C GLU A 119 -38.99 10.79 1.74
N THR A 120 -38.84 9.86 0.80
CA THR A 120 -37.71 9.86 -0.14
C THR A 120 -37.66 11.17 -0.95
N LYS A 121 -38.77 11.63 -1.50
CA LYS A 121 -38.85 12.93 -2.22
C LYS A 121 -38.47 14.11 -1.32
N ARG A 122 -38.91 14.11 -0.06
CA ARG A 122 -38.60 15.17 0.89
C ARG A 122 -37.09 15.22 1.23
N ILE A 123 -36.47 14.05 1.44
CA ILE A 123 -35.03 13.95 1.68
C ILE A 123 -34.26 14.42 0.45
N HIS A 124 -34.60 13.96 -0.74
CA HIS A 124 -34.00 14.44 -1.99
C HIS A 124 -34.03 15.94 -2.11
N PHE A 125 -35.19 16.57 -1.92
CA PHE A 125 -35.35 18.03 -1.99
C PHE A 125 -34.43 18.75 -0.98
N LYS A 126 -34.39 18.30 0.27
CA LYS A 126 -33.58 18.93 1.33
C LYS A 126 -32.08 18.76 1.08
N LEU A 127 -31.65 17.57 0.65
CA LEU A 127 -30.24 17.31 0.34
C LEU A 127 -29.78 18.03 -0.92
N ASP A 128 -30.59 18.11 -1.97
CA ASP A 128 -30.31 18.92 -3.15
C ASP A 128 -30.17 20.41 -2.82
N SER A 129 -31.08 20.92 -1.96
CA SER A 129 -31.02 22.29 -1.49
C SER A 129 -29.75 22.57 -0.66
N LEU A 130 -29.35 21.61 0.17
CA LEU A 130 -28.09 21.67 0.92
C LEU A 130 -26.90 21.65 -0.04
N LEU A 131 -26.86 20.72 -0.99
CA LEU A 131 -25.76 20.55 -1.93
C LEU A 131 -25.57 21.79 -2.81
N LYS A 132 -26.63 22.33 -3.39
CA LYS A 132 -26.62 23.58 -4.17
C LYS A 132 -26.11 24.76 -3.34
N ARG A 133 -26.56 24.87 -2.07
CA ARG A 133 -26.14 25.94 -1.17
C ARG A 133 -24.66 25.86 -0.81
N ILE A 134 -24.12 24.68 -0.48
CA ILE A 134 -22.70 24.54 -0.15
C ILE A 134 -21.81 24.72 -1.38
N HIS A 135 -22.25 24.29 -2.56
CA HIS A 135 -21.56 24.58 -3.83
C HIS A 135 -21.48 26.11 -4.04
N LYS A 136 -22.61 26.82 -4.01
CA LYS A 136 -22.66 28.26 -4.25
C LYS A 136 -21.90 29.08 -3.21
N ARG A 137 -21.99 28.72 -1.91
CA ARG A 137 -21.44 29.55 -0.81
C ARG A 137 -20.06 29.17 -0.35
N HIS A 138 -19.68 27.91 -0.53
CA HIS A 138 -18.45 27.33 0.05
C HIS A 138 -17.59 26.59 -0.98
N ASP A 139 -17.90 26.77 -2.25
CA ASP A 139 -17.12 26.21 -3.36
C ASP A 139 -16.95 24.68 -3.29
N PHE A 140 -17.98 23.98 -2.80
CA PHE A 140 -17.99 22.53 -2.78
C PHE A 140 -18.10 21.96 -4.20
N ASN A 141 -17.09 21.22 -4.66
CA ASN A 141 -17.08 20.53 -5.94
C ASN A 141 -16.90 19.03 -5.66
N GLY A 142 -17.98 18.27 -5.70
CA GLY A 142 -17.93 16.89 -5.24
C GLY A 142 -19.23 16.13 -5.38
N ALA A 143 -19.23 14.91 -4.83
CA ALA A 143 -20.33 13.97 -4.81
C ALA A 143 -20.76 13.63 -3.38
N ILE A 144 -22.06 13.43 -3.19
CA ILE A 144 -22.66 12.94 -1.95
C ILE A 144 -23.51 11.71 -2.28
N LEU A 145 -23.29 10.63 -1.50
CA LEU A 145 -24.16 9.46 -1.51
C LEU A 145 -24.62 9.18 -0.07
N VAL A 146 -25.90 8.92 0.08
CA VAL A 146 -26.53 8.56 1.36
C VAL A 146 -27.30 7.28 1.14
N ALA A 147 -27.04 6.28 1.98
CA ALA A 147 -27.78 5.04 2.01
C ALA A 147 -28.37 4.79 3.41
N LYS A 148 -29.58 4.27 3.47
CA LYS A 148 -30.30 3.92 4.70
C LYS A 148 -30.92 2.53 4.50
N SER A 149 -30.72 1.64 5.47
CA SER A 149 -31.21 0.26 5.42
C SER A 149 -30.82 -0.47 4.11
N ASP A 150 -29.51 -0.44 3.82
CA ASP A 150 -28.89 -1.04 2.63
C ASP A 150 -29.38 -0.52 1.27
N LYS A 151 -30.05 0.65 1.23
CA LYS A 151 -30.55 1.28 0.01
C LYS A 151 -30.08 2.70 -0.15
N ILE A 152 -29.71 3.08 -1.37
CA ILE A 152 -29.35 4.46 -1.69
C ILE A 152 -30.65 5.30 -1.65
N VAL A 153 -30.71 6.26 -0.73
CA VAL A 153 -31.80 7.23 -0.59
C VAL A 153 -31.48 8.59 -1.21
N TYR A 154 -30.20 8.85 -1.49
CA TYR A 154 -29.74 10.05 -2.19
C TYR A 154 -28.38 9.84 -2.83
N GLN A 155 -28.22 10.28 -4.06
CA GLN A 155 -26.93 10.38 -4.74
C GLN A 155 -26.95 11.56 -5.71
N ASN A 156 -25.99 12.46 -5.60
CA ASN A 156 -25.83 13.55 -6.54
C ASN A 156 -24.40 14.12 -6.48
N GLN A 157 -24.00 14.79 -7.56
CA GLN A 157 -22.73 15.51 -7.69
C GLN A 157 -22.97 16.91 -8.23
N VAL A 158 -22.12 17.86 -7.83
CA VAL A 158 -22.16 19.25 -8.30
C VAL A 158 -20.75 19.77 -8.51
N GLY A 159 -20.61 20.67 -9.45
CA GLY A 159 -19.41 21.45 -9.70
C GLY A 159 -18.61 21.00 -10.91
N THR A 160 -17.37 21.47 -10.96
CA THR A 160 -16.47 21.38 -12.12
C THR A 160 -15.42 20.31 -11.87
N ALA A 161 -15.26 19.36 -12.81
CA ALA A 161 -14.23 18.31 -12.78
C ALA A 161 -12.86 18.85 -13.21
N ASP A 162 -12.82 19.63 -14.30
CA ASP A 162 -11.61 20.29 -14.79
C ASP A 162 -11.87 21.78 -15.02
N PHE A 163 -11.27 22.63 -14.20
CA PHE A 163 -11.47 24.08 -14.26
C PHE A 163 -10.82 24.73 -15.50
N LYS A 164 -9.83 24.10 -16.13
CA LYS A 164 -9.25 24.59 -17.37
C LYS A 164 -10.15 24.25 -18.58
N LYS A 165 -10.67 23.02 -18.61
CA LYS A 165 -11.56 22.54 -19.69
C LYS A 165 -13.02 22.94 -19.46
N LYS A 166 -13.37 23.41 -18.26
CA LYS A 166 -14.75 23.74 -17.82
C LYS A 166 -15.71 22.56 -17.94
N THR A 167 -15.23 21.32 -17.69
CA THR A 167 -16.06 20.12 -17.69
C THR A 167 -16.75 19.94 -16.37
N ALA A 168 -18.01 19.47 -16.38
CA ALA A 168 -18.76 19.18 -15.16
C ALA A 168 -18.34 17.83 -14.53
N LEU A 169 -18.54 17.67 -13.23
CA LEU A 169 -18.47 16.38 -12.56
C LEU A 169 -19.51 15.42 -13.10
N LYS A 170 -19.12 14.15 -13.27
CA LYS A 170 -19.98 13.04 -13.69
C LYS A 170 -20.11 12.02 -12.57
N LYS A 171 -21.07 11.10 -12.70
CA LYS A 171 -21.24 9.98 -11.78
C LYS A 171 -20.00 9.07 -11.75
N GLU A 172 -19.33 8.93 -12.89
CA GLU A 172 -18.13 8.14 -13.10
C GLU A 172 -16.85 8.85 -12.63
N SER A 173 -16.90 10.14 -12.29
CA SER A 173 -15.73 10.88 -11.79
C SER A 173 -15.12 10.22 -10.59
N THR A 174 -13.82 9.87 -10.67
CA THR A 174 -13.11 9.16 -9.59
C THR A 174 -12.30 10.13 -8.74
N PHE A 175 -12.52 10.05 -7.43
CA PHE A 175 -11.89 10.89 -6.42
C PHE A 175 -10.81 10.11 -5.69
N GLN A 176 -9.66 10.74 -5.42
CA GLN A 176 -8.69 10.19 -4.50
C GLN A 176 -9.26 10.17 -3.09
N LEU A 177 -9.31 8.99 -2.48
CA LEU A 177 -9.89 8.80 -1.16
C LEU A 177 -9.03 9.38 -0.02
N ALA A 178 -7.78 9.73 -0.32
CA ALA A 178 -6.82 10.11 0.71
C ALA A 178 -6.82 9.07 1.85
N SER A 179 -6.88 9.46 3.11
CA SER A 179 -6.78 8.53 4.24
C SER A 179 -7.93 7.52 4.38
N VAL A 180 -9.04 7.66 3.65
CA VAL A 180 -10.08 6.60 3.58
C VAL A 180 -9.52 5.34 2.92
N SER A 181 -8.48 5.46 2.07
CA SER A 181 -7.75 4.33 1.46
C SER A 181 -7.21 3.32 2.48
N LYS A 182 -6.95 3.75 3.72
CA LYS A 182 -6.45 2.88 4.79
C LYS A 182 -7.36 1.71 5.12
N GLN A 183 -8.66 1.85 4.88
CA GLN A 183 -9.63 0.77 5.05
C GLN A 183 -9.30 -0.42 4.12
N PHE A 184 -8.95 -0.14 2.87
CA PHE A 184 -8.59 -1.15 1.87
C PHE A 184 -7.26 -1.83 2.21
N THR A 185 -6.27 -1.06 2.68
CA THR A 185 -4.99 -1.62 3.13
C THR A 185 -5.17 -2.52 4.35
N ALA A 186 -6.00 -2.12 5.32
CA ALA A 186 -6.31 -2.95 6.47
C ALA A 186 -7.04 -4.23 6.06
N ALA A 187 -8.00 -4.15 5.14
CA ALA A 187 -8.71 -5.32 4.62
C ALA A 187 -7.77 -6.27 3.86
N ALA A 188 -6.81 -5.75 3.07
CA ALA A 188 -5.80 -6.57 2.41
C ALA A 188 -4.98 -7.38 3.42
N ILE A 189 -4.55 -6.77 4.53
CA ILE A 189 -3.88 -7.47 5.63
C ILE A 189 -4.80 -8.51 6.28
N MET A 190 -6.08 -8.21 6.47
CA MET A 190 -7.02 -9.17 7.05
C MET A 190 -7.32 -10.35 6.14
N LEU A 191 -7.35 -10.14 4.81
CA LEU A 191 -7.44 -11.22 3.83
C LEU A 191 -6.22 -12.15 3.90
N LEU A 192 -5.01 -11.60 4.00
CA LEU A 192 -3.80 -12.40 4.18
C LEU A 192 -3.80 -13.15 5.53
N LYS A 193 -4.34 -12.54 6.60
CA LYS A 193 -4.52 -13.20 7.89
C LYS A 193 -5.50 -14.38 7.79
N GLU A 194 -6.64 -14.23 7.13
CA GLU A 194 -7.61 -15.31 6.94
C GLU A 194 -7.05 -16.46 6.12
N ARG A 195 -6.11 -16.18 5.22
CA ARG A 195 -5.37 -17.17 4.43
C ARG A 195 -4.18 -17.79 5.20
N ASN A 196 -4.01 -17.46 6.49
CA ASN A 196 -2.88 -17.89 7.34
C ASN A 196 -1.49 -17.51 6.79
N GLN A 197 -1.41 -16.47 5.94
CA GLN A 197 -0.16 -15.98 5.36
C GLN A 197 0.54 -14.95 6.25
N ILE A 198 -0.16 -14.41 7.26
CA ILE A 198 0.34 -13.42 8.21
C ILE A 198 -0.35 -13.58 9.55
N LYS A 199 0.38 -13.26 10.64
CA LYS A 199 -0.19 -13.11 11.99
C LYS A 199 -0.12 -11.63 12.39
N LEU A 200 -1.12 -11.13 13.09
CA LEU A 200 -1.11 -9.74 13.58
C LEU A 200 0.03 -9.46 14.56
N THR A 201 0.59 -10.51 15.16
CA THR A 201 1.75 -10.47 16.06
C THR A 201 3.09 -10.50 15.34
N ASP A 202 3.13 -10.84 14.06
CA ASP A 202 4.37 -10.84 13.29
C ASP A 202 4.99 -9.44 13.28
N THR A 203 6.31 -9.39 13.37
CA THR A 203 7.04 -8.13 13.29
C THR A 203 7.33 -7.76 11.83
N VAL A 204 7.51 -6.49 11.55
CA VAL A 204 7.92 -6.02 10.22
C VAL A 204 9.22 -6.68 9.77
N ASN A 205 10.15 -6.96 10.72
CA ASN A 205 11.42 -7.60 10.42
C ASN A 205 11.28 -9.05 9.90
N THR A 206 10.14 -9.71 10.12
CA THR A 206 9.83 -11.02 9.51
C THR A 206 9.80 -10.92 7.98
N TYR A 207 9.35 -9.80 7.43
CA TYR A 207 9.20 -9.56 5.99
C TYR A 207 10.32 -8.71 5.40
N PHE A 208 10.88 -7.81 6.20
CA PHE A 208 11.97 -6.89 5.86
C PHE A 208 13.04 -6.96 6.95
N PRO A 209 14.00 -7.90 6.87
CA PRO A 209 15.02 -8.11 7.90
C PRO A 209 15.78 -6.84 8.30
N ASP A 210 16.09 -5.98 7.33
CA ASP A 210 16.82 -4.72 7.51
C ASP A 210 15.94 -3.56 7.99
N PHE A 211 14.66 -3.79 8.32
CA PHE A 211 13.78 -2.73 8.82
C PHE A 211 14.31 -2.20 10.16
N PRO A 212 14.56 -0.88 10.29
CA PRO A 212 15.40 -0.36 11.37
C PRO A 212 14.68 -0.24 12.73
N TYR A 213 13.37 -0.49 12.76
CA TYR A 213 12.55 -0.32 13.96
C TYR A 213 12.09 -1.66 14.50
N ALA A 214 12.93 -2.29 15.31
CA ALA A 214 12.64 -3.60 15.90
C ALA A 214 11.33 -3.63 16.72
N ALA A 215 10.72 -4.82 16.84
CA ALA A 215 9.51 -5.12 17.61
C ALA A 215 8.23 -4.37 17.16
N VAL A 216 8.21 -3.77 15.98
CA VAL A 216 6.99 -3.21 15.38
C VAL A 216 6.17 -4.35 14.79
N THR A 217 4.98 -4.62 15.36
CA THR A 217 4.08 -5.67 14.87
C THR A 217 3.11 -5.14 13.81
N ILE A 218 2.53 -6.05 13.02
CA ILE A 218 1.44 -5.72 12.09
C ILE A 218 0.29 -5.00 12.80
N LYS A 219 -0.09 -5.49 14.01
CA LYS A 219 -1.11 -4.85 14.83
C LYS A 219 -0.74 -3.42 15.22
N ASN A 220 0.53 -3.13 15.52
CA ASN A 220 0.99 -1.78 15.83
C ASN A 220 0.85 -0.83 14.64
N LEU A 221 1.10 -1.32 13.41
CA LEU A 221 0.91 -0.54 12.19
C LEU A 221 -0.57 -0.23 11.96
N LEU A 222 -1.44 -1.25 12.04
CA LEU A 222 -2.88 -1.14 11.80
C LEU A 222 -3.56 -0.13 12.72
N ASN A 223 -3.20 -0.09 14.00
CA ASN A 223 -3.84 0.77 15.00
C ASN A 223 -3.00 2.00 15.39
N HIS A 224 -1.99 2.36 14.59
CA HIS A 224 -1.16 3.56 14.78
C HIS A 224 -0.41 3.64 16.12
N THR A 225 0.08 2.50 16.60
CA THR A 225 0.91 2.44 17.83
C THR A 225 2.37 2.07 17.57
N ALA A 226 2.81 2.15 16.33
CA ALA A 226 4.16 1.74 15.93
C ALA A 226 5.26 2.75 16.32
N GLY A 227 4.94 4.03 16.46
CA GLY A 227 5.89 5.09 16.80
C GLY A 227 6.88 5.43 15.66
N LEU A 228 6.55 5.09 14.41
CA LEU A 228 7.41 5.29 13.24
C LEU A 228 7.56 6.77 12.87
N PRO A 229 8.72 7.20 12.34
CA PRO A 229 8.89 8.54 11.80
C PRO A 229 8.00 8.74 10.55
N LYS A 230 7.79 10.02 10.19
CA LYS A 230 6.98 10.39 9.04
C LYS A 230 7.75 10.15 7.74
N TYR A 231 7.32 9.18 6.93
CA TYR A 231 7.97 8.87 5.66
C TYR A 231 7.92 10.04 4.67
N PHE A 232 6.90 10.88 4.71
CA PHE A 232 6.82 12.10 3.87
C PHE A 232 8.06 12.97 4.00
N TRP A 233 8.45 13.24 5.25
CA TRP A 233 9.65 14.01 5.52
C TRP A 233 10.91 13.29 5.01
N ILE A 234 11.00 11.97 5.19
CA ILE A 234 12.15 11.17 4.74
C ILE A 234 12.22 11.17 3.22
N ALA A 235 11.10 10.99 2.51
CA ALA A 235 11.04 11.04 1.06
C ALA A 235 11.44 12.43 0.53
N GLU A 236 10.93 13.51 1.11
CA GLU A 236 11.22 14.87 0.67
C GLU A 236 12.67 15.31 0.91
N HIS A 237 13.34 14.81 1.96
CA HIS A 237 14.66 15.28 2.38
C HIS A 237 15.80 14.29 2.14
N LYS A 238 15.49 13.01 1.92
CA LYS A 238 16.50 11.94 1.79
C LYS A 238 16.46 11.26 0.42
N TRP A 239 15.35 11.32 -0.29
CA TRP A 239 15.27 10.79 -1.65
C TRP A 239 15.99 11.71 -2.63
N GLN A 240 16.94 11.18 -3.40
CA GLN A 240 17.81 11.96 -4.28
C GLN A 240 17.61 11.66 -5.77
N GLU A 241 16.79 10.67 -6.09
CA GLU A 241 16.53 10.30 -7.48
C GLU A 241 15.49 11.25 -8.12
N LYS A 242 15.59 11.43 -9.44
CA LYS A 242 14.62 12.25 -10.21
C LYS A 242 13.23 11.63 -10.25
N LYS A 243 13.19 10.28 -10.38
CA LYS A 243 11.95 9.51 -10.36
C LYS A 243 11.48 9.31 -8.92
N ALA A 244 10.19 9.40 -8.68
CA ALA A 244 9.62 9.15 -7.36
C ALA A 244 9.80 7.70 -6.91
N PRO A 245 9.98 7.43 -5.60
CA PRO A 245 10.26 6.09 -5.11
C PRO A 245 9.05 5.16 -5.17
N THR A 246 9.30 3.89 -5.42
CA THR A 246 8.36 2.79 -5.16
C THR A 246 8.26 2.50 -3.65
N ASN A 247 7.28 1.71 -3.23
CA ASN A 247 7.18 1.25 -1.85
C ASN A 247 8.44 0.48 -1.39
N ALA A 248 9.01 -0.38 -2.25
CA ALA A 248 10.21 -1.14 -1.93
C ALA A 248 11.44 -0.24 -1.73
N GLU A 249 11.61 0.76 -2.59
CA GLU A 249 12.68 1.75 -2.46
C GLU A 249 12.50 2.61 -1.21
N MET A 250 11.25 2.94 -0.84
CA MET A 250 10.97 3.68 0.38
C MET A 250 11.25 2.85 1.65
N ILE A 251 11.01 1.54 1.64
CA ILE A 251 11.42 0.63 2.73
C ILE A 251 12.95 0.61 2.85
N ALA A 252 13.67 0.51 1.73
CA ALA A 252 15.14 0.58 1.72
C ALA A 252 15.67 1.92 2.22
N LEU A 253 15.01 3.02 1.85
CA LEU A 253 15.36 4.36 2.34
C LEU A 253 15.13 4.50 3.85
N LEU A 254 14.05 3.93 4.39
CA LEU A 254 13.84 3.87 5.83
C LEU A 254 14.98 3.15 6.55
N ALA A 255 15.46 2.01 5.99
CA ALA A 255 16.54 1.22 6.57
C ALA A 255 17.86 2.00 6.69
N THR A 256 18.11 2.93 5.76
CA THR A 256 19.36 3.71 5.68
C THR A 256 19.25 5.14 6.20
N SER A 257 18.04 5.61 6.52
CA SER A 257 17.76 7.02 6.84
C SER A 257 18.32 7.49 8.19
N ASN A 258 18.60 6.56 9.12
CA ASN A 258 19.02 6.83 10.50
C ASN A 258 18.07 7.76 11.30
N VAL A 259 16.81 7.84 10.89
CA VAL A 259 15.80 8.64 11.60
C VAL A 259 15.24 7.85 12.77
N ARG A 260 15.25 8.45 13.96
CA ARG A 260 14.77 7.79 15.16
C ARG A 260 13.25 7.68 15.20
N ARG A 261 12.73 6.59 15.78
CA ARG A 261 11.30 6.46 16.09
C ARG A 261 10.88 7.44 17.19
N PHE A 262 9.61 7.82 17.22
CA PHE A 262 9.07 8.75 18.20
C PHE A 262 8.89 8.10 19.58
N PHE A 263 8.49 6.81 19.64
CA PHE A 263 8.30 6.05 20.86
C PHE A 263 8.38 4.52 20.60
N LYS A 264 8.49 3.73 21.66
CA LYS A 264 8.47 2.26 21.58
C LYS A 264 7.11 1.75 21.09
N PRO A 265 7.06 0.69 20.23
CA PRO A 265 5.82 0.11 19.76
C PRO A 265 4.84 -0.21 20.89
N GLY A 266 3.57 0.04 20.67
CA GLY A 266 2.50 -0.18 21.65
C GLY A 266 2.35 0.91 22.71
N ARG A 267 3.33 1.78 22.94
CA ARG A 267 3.32 2.74 24.06
C ARG A 267 2.27 3.83 23.92
N ASN A 268 2.16 4.44 22.76
CA ASN A 268 1.27 5.56 22.51
C ASN A 268 0.53 5.38 21.18
N PHE A 269 -0.55 6.13 21.01
CA PHE A 269 -1.22 6.32 19.74
C PHE A 269 -0.68 7.59 19.06
N ASP A 270 -0.18 7.43 17.84
CA ASP A 270 0.16 8.54 16.94
C ASP A 270 -0.21 8.15 15.50
N TYR A 271 -1.18 8.87 14.92
CA TYR A 271 -1.67 8.60 13.58
C TYR A 271 -0.53 8.64 12.56
N SER A 272 -0.26 7.53 11.90
CA SER A 272 0.92 7.35 11.06
C SER A 272 0.57 6.88 9.65
N ASN A 273 0.90 7.69 8.65
CA ASN A 273 0.87 7.26 7.24
C ASN A 273 1.96 6.22 6.96
N THR A 274 3.11 6.34 7.62
CA THR A 274 4.23 5.39 7.51
C THR A 274 3.78 3.95 7.79
N GLY A 275 2.96 3.75 8.82
CA GLY A 275 2.45 2.42 9.14
C GLY A 275 1.68 1.78 7.97
N TYR A 276 0.91 2.57 7.24
CA TYR A 276 0.04 2.05 6.18
C TYR A 276 0.74 1.82 4.85
N PHE A 277 1.76 2.59 4.50
CA PHE A 277 2.59 2.22 3.35
C PHE A 277 3.42 0.96 3.65
N VAL A 278 3.93 0.80 4.88
CA VAL A 278 4.63 -0.44 5.30
C VAL A 278 3.70 -1.65 5.22
N LEU A 279 2.42 -1.53 5.62
CA LEU A 279 1.43 -2.59 5.45
C LEU A 279 1.22 -2.95 3.97
N ALA A 280 1.10 -1.96 3.08
CA ALA A 280 1.00 -2.20 1.65
C ALA A 280 2.26 -2.90 1.10
N SER A 281 3.45 -2.50 1.53
CA SER A 281 4.71 -3.16 1.16
C SER A 281 4.76 -4.63 1.64
N ILE A 282 4.18 -4.93 2.81
CA ILE A 282 4.05 -6.31 3.31
C ILE A 282 3.08 -7.11 2.44
N VAL A 283 1.95 -6.51 2.01
CA VAL A 283 1.04 -7.15 1.06
C VAL A 283 1.78 -7.50 -0.23
N GLU A 284 2.55 -6.58 -0.81
CA GLU A 284 3.36 -6.83 -2.00
C GLU A 284 4.39 -7.96 -1.79
N LYS A 285 5.06 -7.94 -0.64
CA LYS A 285 6.09 -8.94 -0.29
C LYS A 285 5.53 -10.35 -0.19
N ILE A 286 4.33 -10.51 0.39
CA ILE A 286 3.69 -11.81 0.61
C ILE A 286 3.00 -12.30 -0.65
N SER A 287 2.29 -11.41 -1.36
CA SER A 287 1.51 -11.79 -2.55
C SER A 287 2.37 -11.98 -3.81
N GLY A 288 3.55 -11.37 -3.84
CA GLY A 288 4.41 -11.33 -5.04
C GLY A 288 3.84 -10.45 -6.16
N THR A 289 2.79 -9.66 -5.90
CA THR A 289 2.14 -8.76 -6.88
C THR A 289 2.18 -7.32 -6.36
N SER A 290 1.93 -6.34 -7.24
CA SER A 290 1.80 -4.95 -6.80
C SER A 290 0.59 -4.79 -5.87
N PHE A 291 0.64 -3.80 -4.97
CA PHE A 291 -0.49 -3.47 -4.10
C PHE A 291 -1.75 -3.14 -4.91
N SER A 292 -1.60 -2.46 -6.05
CA SER A 292 -2.68 -2.17 -6.99
C SER A 292 -3.35 -3.45 -7.48
N SER A 293 -2.58 -4.39 -8.04
CA SER A 293 -3.09 -5.66 -8.55
C SER A 293 -3.70 -6.53 -7.45
N PHE A 294 -3.12 -6.49 -6.23
CA PHE A 294 -3.69 -7.21 -5.11
C PHE A 294 -5.09 -6.69 -4.74
N LEU A 295 -5.28 -5.36 -4.64
CA LEU A 295 -6.59 -4.77 -4.34
C LEU A 295 -7.58 -5.02 -5.48
N GLU A 296 -7.14 -4.89 -6.74
CA GLU A 296 -7.98 -5.16 -7.91
C GLU A 296 -8.58 -6.56 -7.84
N THR A 297 -7.74 -7.59 -7.80
CA THR A 297 -8.16 -8.99 -7.83
C THR A 297 -8.92 -9.43 -6.57
N ASN A 298 -8.53 -8.93 -5.38
CA ASN A 298 -9.06 -9.45 -4.13
C ASN A 298 -10.17 -8.60 -3.51
N ILE A 299 -10.36 -7.36 -3.98
CA ILE A 299 -11.34 -6.43 -3.41
C ILE A 299 -12.23 -5.81 -4.50
N PHE A 300 -11.63 -5.13 -5.49
CA PHE A 300 -12.43 -4.33 -6.43
C PHE A 300 -13.23 -5.20 -7.39
N GLU A 301 -12.63 -6.21 -8.00
CA GLU A 301 -13.34 -7.14 -8.88
C GLU A 301 -14.43 -7.94 -8.15
N PRO A 302 -14.17 -8.60 -6.99
CA PRO A 302 -15.20 -9.34 -6.24
C PRO A 302 -16.37 -8.48 -5.79
N LEU A 303 -16.13 -7.18 -5.51
CA LEU A 303 -17.17 -6.23 -5.13
C LEU A 303 -17.76 -5.45 -6.31
N GLN A 304 -17.35 -5.75 -7.54
CA GLN A 304 -17.77 -5.04 -8.76
C GLN A 304 -17.55 -3.52 -8.70
N MET A 305 -16.46 -3.11 -8.09
CA MET A 305 -16.03 -1.71 -7.98
C MET A 305 -15.26 -1.29 -9.25
N LYS A 306 -15.97 -1.24 -10.39
CA LYS A 306 -15.38 -1.10 -11.73
C LYS A 306 -14.61 0.20 -11.98
N ASN A 307 -14.93 1.24 -11.21
CA ASN A 307 -14.28 2.55 -11.29
C ASN A 307 -13.28 2.78 -10.16
N SER A 308 -12.84 1.71 -9.50
CA SER A 308 -11.90 1.79 -8.37
C SER A 308 -10.54 1.23 -8.75
N TYR A 309 -9.48 1.90 -8.30
CA TYR A 309 -8.10 1.50 -8.57
C TYR A 309 -7.15 2.17 -7.58
N VAL A 310 -5.93 1.67 -7.51
CA VAL A 310 -4.82 2.36 -6.84
C VAL A 310 -4.02 3.10 -7.91
N TYR A 311 -3.71 4.36 -7.68
CA TYR A 311 -2.89 5.18 -8.58
C TYR A 311 -1.59 5.57 -7.91
N SER A 312 -0.48 5.22 -8.54
CA SER A 312 0.87 5.62 -8.14
C SER A 312 1.43 6.60 -9.15
N PHE A 313 1.72 7.81 -8.71
CA PHE A 313 2.34 8.85 -9.56
C PHE A 313 3.63 8.32 -10.22
N GLU A 314 3.84 8.64 -11.49
CA GLU A 314 4.93 8.19 -12.37
C GLU A 314 4.92 6.71 -12.77
N ASN A 315 4.16 5.84 -12.10
CA ASN A 315 4.09 4.42 -12.45
C ASN A 315 2.82 4.07 -13.24
N ASP A 316 1.77 4.91 -13.12
CA ASP A 316 0.47 4.66 -13.71
C ASP A 316 0.06 5.79 -14.66
N THR A 317 -0.74 5.46 -15.67
CA THR A 317 -1.39 6.43 -16.54
C THR A 317 -2.65 7.01 -15.89
N ILE A 318 -2.89 8.31 -16.07
CA ILE A 318 -4.10 8.98 -15.60
C ILE A 318 -5.30 8.43 -16.38
N LYS A 319 -6.33 7.95 -15.68
CA LYS A 319 -7.58 7.47 -16.30
C LYS A 319 -8.47 8.64 -16.72
N GLU A 320 -9.36 8.42 -17.69
CA GLU A 320 -10.20 9.47 -18.28
C GLU A 320 -11.03 10.23 -17.25
N ASP A 321 -11.69 9.52 -16.35
CA ASP A 321 -12.55 10.12 -15.29
C ASP A 321 -11.82 10.42 -13.99
N GLN A 322 -10.47 10.34 -13.99
CA GLN A 322 -9.65 10.65 -12.82
C GLN A 322 -9.58 12.15 -12.58
N LEU A 323 -10.10 12.57 -11.45
CA LEU A 323 -10.03 13.96 -11.03
C LEU A 323 -8.63 14.37 -10.58
N ALA A 324 -8.30 15.62 -10.82
CA ALA A 324 -7.20 16.29 -10.14
C ALA A 324 -7.71 17.03 -8.92
N GLY A 325 -6.86 17.20 -7.91
CA GLY A 325 -7.19 18.04 -6.78
C GLY A 325 -6.82 19.49 -7.03
N TYR A 326 -7.62 20.39 -6.48
CA TYR A 326 -7.46 21.84 -6.63
C TYR A 326 -7.42 22.54 -5.26
N ARG A 327 -6.85 23.74 -5.25
CA ARG A 327 -6.96 24.70 -4.16
C ARG A 327 -7.49 26.03 -4.67
N LEU A 328 -8.33 26.66 -3.88
CA LEU A 328 -8.81 28.00 -4.18
C LEU A 328 -7.71 29.03 -3.89
N TYR A 329 -7.37 29.84 -4.88
CA TYR A 329 -6.41 30.92 -4.78
C TYR A 329 -7.10 32.27 -4.89
N ARG A 330 -6.82 33.19 -3.96
CA ARG A 330 -7.42 34.53 -3.88
C ARG A 330 -8.97 34.54 -3.88
N GLY A 331 -9.62 33.44 -3.44
CA GLY A 331 -11.08 33.37 -3.33
C GLY A 331 -11.85 33.14 -4.64
N TRP A 332 -11.19 33.08 -5.77
CA TRP A 332 -11.88 32.97 -7.08
C TRP A 332 -11.24 32.05 -8.11
N ARG A 333 -9.95 31.72 -7.96
CA ARG A 333 -9.22 30.92 -8.96
C ARG A 333 -8.84 29.55 -8.42
N HIS A 334 -9.25 28.49 -9.11
CA HIS A 334 -8.84 27.12 -8.81
C HIS A 334 -7.48 26.82 -9.44
N LEU A 335 -6.52 26.47 -8.63
CA LEU A 335 -5.19 26.03 -9.06
C LEU A 335 -5.06 24.52 -8.84
N LYS A 336 -4.76 23.79 -9.92
CA LYS A 336 -4.44 22.37 -9.83
C LYS A 336 -3.23 22.14 -8.93
N ILE A 337 -3.34 21.22 -7.99
CA ILE A 337 -2.23 20.84 -7.12
C ILE A 337 -1.36 19.84 -7.88
N ARG A 338 -0.06 20.07 -7.83
CA ARG A 338 0.92 19.17 -8.46
C ARG A 338 1.22 17.98 -7.55
N SER A 339 1.40 16.81 -8.16
CA SER A 339 1.89 15.64 -7.47
C SER A 339 3.34 15.84 -6.99
N THR A 340 3.69 15.16 -5.92
CA THR A 340 5.02 15.15 -5.30
C THR A 340 5.55 13.72 -5.25
N VAL A 341 6.79 13.52 -4.85
CA VAL A 341 7.39 12.19 -4.64
C VAL A 341 6.56 11.31 -3.68
N ASN A 342 5.81 11.94 -2.76
CA ASN A 342 4.95 11.24 -1.83
C ASN A 342 3.73 10.59 -2.48
N ASP A 343 3.35 11.02 -3.70
CA ASP A 343 2.17 10.50 -4.41
C ASP A 343 2.44 9.17 -5.13
N ALA A 344 3.71 8.77 -5.23
CA ALA A 344 4.10 7.47 -5.76
C ALA A 344 3.97 6.34 -4.72
N ILE A 345 4.07 6.67 -3.41
CA ILE A 345 3.97 5.69 -2.32
C ILE A 345 2.52 5.33 -2.06
N VAL A 346 2.19 4.04 -2.13
CA VAL A 346 0.82 3.53 -2.01
C VAL A 346 0.54 2.89 -0.66
N GLY A 347 -0.76 2.76 -0.31
CA GLY A 347 -1.26 2.11 0.90
C GLY A 347 -1.92 3.05 1.91
N ASP A 348 -1.49 4.29 2.02
CA ASP A 348 -2.04 5.24 2.99
C ASP A 348 -3.07 6.23 2.41
N LYS A 349 -3.13 6.42 1.04
CA LYS A 349 -3.91 7.51 0.44
C LYS A 349 -4.31 7.36 -1.05
N ASN A 350 -3.85 6.33 -1.76
CA ASN A 350 -3.82 6.31 -3.22
C ASN A 350 -5.00 5.58 -3.90
N VAL A 351 -6.02 5.15 -3.17
CA VAL A 351 -7.23 4.59 -3.80
C VAL A 351 -8.04 5.71 -4.43
N TYR A 352 -8.39 5.55 -5.70
CA TYR A 352 -9.35 6.36 -6.45
C TYR A 352 -10.63 5.56 -6.64
N THR A 353 -11.78 6.21 -6.51
CA THR A 353 -13.08 5.55 -6.63
C THR A 353 -14.21 6.57 -6.83
N THR A 354 -15.39 6.08 -7.17
CA THR A 354 -16.65 6.85 -7.19
C THR A 354 -17.40 6.69 -5.87
N ALA A 355 -18.42 7.53 -5.64
CA ALA A 355 -19.27 7.39 -4.45
C ALA A 355 -20.06 6.06 -4.45
N GLU A 356 -20.49 5.59 -5.63
CA GLU A 356 -21.21 4.32 -5.77
C GLU A 356 -20.32 3.11 -5.47
N ASP A 357 -19.11 3.07 -6.01
CA ASP A 357 -18.16 1.98 -5.73
C ASP A 357 -17.76 1.97 -4.26
N LEU A 358 -17.59 3.15 -3.63
CA LEU A 358 -17.31 3.23 -2.20
C LEU A 358 -18.51 2.73 -1.35
N TYR A 359 -19.72 2.85 -1.85
CA TYR A 359 -20.88 2.25 -1.21
C TYR A 359 -20.88 0.71 -1.36
N LYS A 360 -20.53 0.18 -2.55
CA LYS A 360 -20.33 -1.28 -2.74
C LYS A 360 -19.28 -1.84 -1.79
N TRP A 361 -18.23 -1.07 -1.49
CA TRP A 361 -17.25 -1.40 -0.45
C TRP A 361 -17.92 -1.62 0.91
N THR A 362 -18.78 -0.70 1.37
CA THR A 362 -19.47 -0.83 2.65
C THR A 362 -20.39 -2.04 2.69
N LEU A 363 -21.15 -2.29 1.61
CA LEU A 363 -21.99 -3.48 1.48
C LEU A 363 -21.15 -4.76 1.51
N GLY A 364 -20.02 -4.79 0.80
CA GLY A 364 -19.11 -5.93 0.75
C GLY A 364 -18.54 -6.31 2.12
N LEU A 365 -18.24 -5.33 2.95
CA LEU A 365 -17.81 -5.55 4.34
C LEU A 365 -18.97 -6.15 5.18
N ASN A 366 -20.16 -5.57 5.12
CA ASN A 366 -21.29 -5.96 5.98
C ASN A 366 -21.85 -7.35 5.63
N THR A 367 -21.72 -7.81 4.39
CA THR A 367 -22.27 -9.10 3.94
C THR A 367 -21.43 -10.32 4.33
N GLY A 368 -20.24 -10.12 4.92
CA GLY A 368 -19.30 -11.21 5.24
C GLY A 368 -18.71 -11.93 4.02
N LYS A 369 -18.89 -11.36 2.83
CA LYS A 369 -18.45 -11.95 1.56
C LYS A 369 -16.97 -11.71 1.30
N LEU A 370 -16.45 -10.56 1.73
CA LEU A 370 -15.05 -10.19 1.59
C LEU A 370 -14.23 -10.73 2.77
N LEU A 371 -14.68 -10.49 3.98
CA LEU A 371 -14.04 -10.87 5.24
C LEU A 371 -15.03 -11.59 6.14
N THR A 372 -14.51 -12.45 7.01
CA THR A 372 -15.31 -13.10 8.05
C THR A 372 -15.82 -12.08 9.07
N LYS A 373 -16.89 -12.41 9.78
CA LYS A 373 -17.45 -11.56 10.85
C LYS A 373 -16.42 -11.32 11.95
N GLU A 374 -15.57 -12.29 12.26
CA GLU A 374 -14.50 -12.20 13.25
C GLU A 374 -13.44 -11.19 12.82
N SER A 375 -13.01 -11.22 11.55
CA SER A 375 -12.06 -10.26 11.01
C SER A 375 -12.64 -8.85 10.98
N LEU A 376 -13.90 -8.71 10.59
CA LEU A 376 -14.59 -7.42 10.60
C LEU A 376 -14.74 -6.87 12.03
N ALA A 377 -15.08 -7.72 13.00
CA ALA A 377 -15.15 -7.33 14.42
C ALA A 377 -13.80 -6.80 14.93
N LEU A 378 -12.68 -7.43 14.53
CA LEU A 378 -11.33 -6.91 14.85
C LEU A 378 -11.08 -5.54 14.21
N MET A 379 -11.49 -5.33 12.96
CA MET A 379 -11.33 -4.04 12.28
C MET A 379 -12.13 -2.93 12.96
N TYR A 380 -13.31 -3.24 13.46
CA TYR A 380 -14.23 -2.29 14.12
C TYR A 380 -14.03 -2.19 15.64
N SER A 381 -13.07 -2.93 16.19
CA SER A 381 -12.74 -2.86 17.61
C SER A 381 -11.72 -1.76 17.88
N LYS A 382 -11.92 -1.03 18.99
CA LYS A 382 -10.94 -0.07 19.48
C LYS A 382 -9.60 -0.74 19.78
N GLY A 383 -8.52 -0.18 19.28
CA GLY A 383 -7.18 -0.57 19.67
C GLY A 383 -6.89 -0.31 21.15
N LYS A 384 -5.81 -0.91 21.66
CA LYS A 384 -5.31 -0.64 23.00
C LYS A 384 -3.79 -0.45 22.96
N THR A 385 -3.29 0.46 23.78
CA THR A 385 -1.86 0.57 24.04
C THR A 385 -1.39 -0.61 24.90
N SER A 386 -0.08 -0.81 25.02
CA SER A 386 0.51 -1.82 25.94
C SER A 386 0.17 -1.60 27.42
N TYR A 387 -0.27 -0.39 27.78
CA TYR A 387 -0.76 -0.04 29.13
C TYR A 387 -2.28 -0.14 29.29
N GLY A 388 -2.98 -0.77 28.32
CA GLY A 388 -4.43 -0.97 28.37
C GLY A 388 -5.28 0.26 27.99
N ARG A 389 -4.68 1.43 27.69
CA ARG A 389 -5.44 2.63 27.28
C ARG A 389 -6.11 2.41 25.92
N GLU A 390 -7.43 2.61 25.87
CA GLU A 390 -8.20 2.51 24.64
C GLU A 390 -7.80 3.59 23.62
N ILE A 391 -7.82 3.18 22.35
CA ILE A 391 -7.53 4.00 21.18
C ILE A 391 -8.83 4.07 20.36
N PRO A 392 -9.35 5.25 20.01
CA PRO A 392 -10.56 5.38 19.21
C PRO A 392 -10.27 5.11 17.72
N TYR A 393 -9.54 4.04 17.45
CA TYR A 393 -9.12 3.60 16.12
C TYR A 393 -8.97 2.08 16.09
N GLY A 394 -9.60 1.44 15.14
CA GLY A 394 -9.48 0.01 14.85
C GLY A 394 -8.45 -0.25 13.74
N PHE A 395 -8.79 -1.07 12.76
CA PHE A 395 -7.93 -1.32 11.60
C PHE A 395 -8.52 -0.59 10.38
N GLY A 396 -7.97 0.58 10.07
CA GLY A 396 -8.42 1.43 8.97
C GLY A 396 -9.65 2.31 9.29
N PHE A 397 -10.22 2.22 10.48
CA PHE A 397 -11.41 2.95 10.89
C PHE A 397 -11.21 3.73 12.18
N ARG A 398 -11.74 4.94 12.23
CA ARG A 398 -12.00 5.67 13.46
C ARG A 398 -13.30 5.17 14.06
N ILE A 399 -13.35 5.10 15.39
CA ILE A 399 -14.46 4.48 16.12
C ILE A 399 -15.01 5.46 17.15
N ASP A 400 -16.30 5.77 17.06
CA ASP A 400 -17.02 6.58 18.03
C ASP A 400 -18.20 5.78 18.61
N THR A 401 -17.96 5.10 19.74
CA THR A 401 -18.99 4.34 20.45
C THR A 401 -19.73 5.18 21.49
N LYS A 402 -19.23 6.37 21.83
CA LYS A 402 -19.77 7.16 22.95
C LYS A 402 -20.88 8.13 22.53
N ARG A 403 -20.79 8.65 21.30
CA ARG A 403 -21.69 9.73 20.84
C ARG A 403 -22.68 9.28 19.78
N GLN A 404 -22.22 8.52 18.81
CA GLN A 404 -22.98 8.25 17.58
C GLN A 404 -22.95 6.79 17.14
N ASN A 405 -22.31 5.91 17.92
CA ASN A 405 -22.05 4.52 17.54
C ASN A 405 -21.71 4.37 16.06
N SER A 406 -20.62 5.00 15.64
CA SER A 406 -20.23 5.06 14.24
C SER A 406 -18.79 4.62 14.01
N ILE A 407 -18.58 4.02 12.83
CA ILE A 407 -17.26 3.78 12.26
C ILE A 407 -17.10 4.74 11.09
N TYR A 408 -15.94 5.38 10.98
CA TYR A 408 -15.73 6.38 9.95
C TYR A 408 -14.27 6.58 9.62
N HIS A 409 -14.00 7.18 8.48
CA HIS A 409 -12.72 7.81 8.19
C HIS A 409 -12.91 9.07 7.35
N TYR A 410 -12.11 10.09 7.64
CA TYR A 410 -11.99 11.27 6.80
C TYR A 410 -10.62 11.27 6.13
N GLY A 411 -10.58 11.72 4.88
CA GLY A 411 -9.37 11.87 4.10
C GLY A 411 -9.11 13.32 3.71
N LYS A 412 -7.83 13.71 3.68
CA LYS A 412 -7.41 15.00 3.13
C LYS A 412 -6.02 14.84 2.53
N TRP A 413 -5.91 15.06 1.23
CA TRP A 413 -4.65 15.04 0.49
C TRP A 413 -4.80 15.76 -0.85
N ASN A 414 -3.81 16.54 -1.25
CA ASN A 414 -3.70 17.15 -2.58
C ASN A 414 -5.00 17.75 -3.14
N GLY A 415 -5.74 18.50 -2.33
CA GLY A 415 -7.00 19.11 -2.73
C GLY A 415 -8.23 18.25 -2.51
N PHE A 416 -8.07 16.95 -2.36
CA PHE A 416 -9.18 16.05 -2.03
C PHE A 416 -9.53 16.13 -0.56
N SER A 417 -10.84 16.16 -0.28
CA SER A 417 -11.42 16.06 1.05
C SER A 417 -12.55 15.03 1.00
N THR A 418 -12.42 13.94 1.74
CA THR A 418 -13.30 12.79 1.63
C THR A 418 -13.81 12.34 2.99
N GLY A 419 -14.95 11.68 3.01
CA GLY A 419 -15.53 11.09 4.20
C GLY A 419 -16.40 9.90 3.88
N LEU A 420 -16.20 8.83 4.65
CA LEU A 420 -17.08 7.68 4.72
C LEU A 420 -17.44 7.49 6.19
N THR A 421 -18.74 7.47 6.50
CA THR A 421 -19.26 7.26 7.85
C THR A 421 -20.41 6.28 7.81
N SER A 422 -20.34 5.23 8.62
CA SER A 422 -21.43 4.31 8.88
C SER A 422 -21.90 4.51 10.32
N TYR A 423 -23.14 4.91 10.49
CA TYR A 423 -23.84 5.02 11.77
C TYR A 423 -24.56 3.72 12.04
N LEU A 424 -24.05 2.93 12.97
CA LEU A 424 -24.45 1.53 13.12
C LEU A 424 -25.87 1.36 13.69
N ASP A 425 -26.25 2.22 14.64
CA ASP A 425 -27.59 2.19 15.25
C ASP A 425 -28.66 2.71 14.28
N ASP A 426 -28.28 3.62 13.40
CA ASP A 426 -29.19 4.24 12.44
C ASP A 426 -29.26 3.48 11.11
N ASP A 427 -28.42 2.46 10.90
CA ASP A 427 -28.23 1.78 9.61
C ASP A 427 -28.08 2.79 8.46
N LEU A 428 -27.23 3.78 8.66
CA LEU A 428 -27.06 4.93 7.78
C LEU A 428 -25.60 5.06 7.34
N VAL A 429 -25.39 5.08 6.02
CA VAL A 429 -24.08 5.34 5.40
C VAL A 429 -24.09 6.70 4.72
N ILE A 430 -23.08 7.51 5.00
CA ILE A 430 -22.89 8.81 4.35
C ILE A 430 -21.49 8.84 3.73
N ILE A 431 -21.45 9.10 2.43
CA ILE A 431 -20.24 9.27 1.63
C ILE A 431 -20.21 10.70 1.10
N VAL A 432 -19.09 11.38 1.31
CA VAL A 432 -18.82 12.72 0.77
C VAL A 432 -17.46 12.69 0.11
N LEU A 433 -17.39 12.98 -1.18
CA LEU A 433 -16.16 13.05 -1.96
C LEU A 433 -16.04 14.44 -2.58
N GLU A 434 -14.88 15.08 -2.43
CA GLU A 434 -14.65 16.46 -2.84
C GLU A 434 -13.20 16.67 -3.27
N HIS A 435 -12.93 17.60 -4.21
CA HIS A 435 -11.58 17.77 -4.78
C HIS A 435 -11.08 19.22 -4.88
N THR A 436 -11.71 20.17 -4.16
CA THR A 436 -11.29 21.58 -4.15
C THR A 436 -10.87 22.10 -2.76
N SER A 437 -10.38 21.19 -1.91
CA SER A 437 -9.88 21.51 -0.55
C SER A 437 -10.96 21.94 0.44
N TYR A 438 -12.21 21.54 0.26
CA TYR A 438 -13.29 21.81 1.19
C TYR A 438 -13.01 21.25 2.59
N ASN A 439 -13.08 22.09 3.62
CA ASN A 439 -12.59 21.73 4.97
C ASN A 439 -13.67 21.25 5.93
N ALA A 440 -14.96 21.30 5.55
CA ALA A 440 -16.07 21.11 6.48
C ALA A 440 -16.78 19.75 6.31
N ILE A 441 -16.08 18.69 5.83
CA ILE A 441 -16.65 17.35 5.59
C ILE A 441 -17.37 16.80 6.83
N LYS A 442 -16.76 16.89 8.02
CA LYS A 442 -17.37 16.43 9.27
C LYS A 442 -18.67 17.17 9.60
N SER A 443 -18.67 18.50 9.45
CA SER A 443 -19.86 19.32 9.68
C SER A 443 -20.97 19.03 8.66
N LEU A 444 -20.58 18.83 7.39
CA LEU A 444 -21.50 18.46 6.32
C LEU A 444 -22.13 17.09 6.59
N ASN A 445 -21.33 16.10 7.00
CA ASN A 445 -21.79 14.78 7.37
C ASN A 445 -22.85 14.82 8.50
N ASN A 446 -22.60 15.59 9.54
CA ASN A 446 -23.58 15.78 10.63
C ASN A 446 -24.89 16.44 10.13
N LYS A 447 -24.81 17.45 9.26
CA LYS A 447 -26.01 18.10 8.68
C LYS A 447 -26.81 17.12 7.83
N ILE A 448 -26.14 16.28 7.04
CA ILE A 448 -26.78 15.22 6.24
C ILE A 448 -27.47 14.24 7.17
N LYS A 449 -26.79 13.76 8.22
CA LYS A 449 -27.37 12.84 9.22
C LYS A 449 -28.67 13.41 9.78
N HIS A 450 -28.67 14.64 10.30
CA HIS A 450 -29.89 15.28 10.85
C HIS A 450 -31.02 15.35 9.81
N ILE A 451 -30.72 15.76 8.56
CA ILE A 451 -31.74 15.80 7.52
C ILE A 451 -32.36 14.42 7.30
N VAL A 452 -31.57 13.35 7.31
CA VAL A 452 -32.07 12.00 7.07
C VAL A 452 -32.88 11.49 8.25
N ILE A 453 -32.31 11.56 9.47
CA ILE A 453 -32.97 11.05 10.69
C ILE A 453 -34.27 11.80 10.96
N ASP A 454 -34.29 13.14 10.90
CA ASP A 454 -35.48 13.97 11.14
C ASP A 454 -36.62 13.73 10.13
N ASN A 455 -36.35 13.05 9.01
CA ASN A 455 -37.34 12.81 7.96
C ASN A 455 -37.76 11.34 7.80
N PHE A 456 -37.01 10.40 8.39
CA PHE A 456 -37.42 8.99 8.46
C PHE A 456 -38.14 8.63 9.79
N GLY A 457 -38.28 9.61 10.72
CA GLY A 457 -39.06 9.42 11.95
C GLY A 457 -38.56 8.26 12.79
N VAL A 458 -37.37 8.41 13.42
CA VAL A 458 -36.93 7.55 14.51
C VAL A 458 -37.16 8.29 15.82
#